data_435e4bd11eeb7085b3c431dd37961811
#
_entry.id   435e4bd11eeb7085b3c431dd37961811
#
_cell.length_a   1.000
_cell.length_b   1.000
_cell.length_c   1.000
_cell.angle_alpha   90.00
_cell.angle_beta   90.00
_cell.angle_gamma   90.00
#
_symmetry.space_group_name_H-M   'P 1'
#
loop_
_entity.id
_entity.type
_entity.pdbx_description
1 polymer ?
#
loop_
_entity_poly.entity_id
_entity_poly.type
_entity_poly.pdbx_seq_one_letter_code
_entity_poly.pdbx_strand_id
1 'polypeptide(L)'
;MKWALCFLLSCIVEHNFSYENYYVNQNLETFMVGKPRKGADWAEPPRVRICVDTEVSAFRMERALQYWKILGYDFGTISTDASPLCMNSRPGEILVTLPEPGFGGGQMASTRLYTHIKNKNIIKAKIFIMPKNARKSRVLEHEIGHALGWHHYNQKFHIMHSNWMLGGHNSHGLYKN
;
A
#
# COMPACT_ATOMS: atom_id res chain seq x y z
N MET A 1 61.95 -12.26 11.89
CA MET A 1 61.07 -11.93 10.73
C MET A 1 59.64 -12.14 11.16
N LYS A 2 58.89 -11.06 11.42
CA LYS A 2 57.48 -11.12 11.83
C LYS A 2 56.61 -10.85 10.61
N TRP A 3 55.78 -11.80 10.21
CA TRP A 3 54.80 -11.64 9.15
C TRP A 3 53.54 -11.01 9.75
N ALA A 4 53.24 -9.80 9.32
CA ALA A 4 51.98 -9.13 9.66
C ALA A 4 50.92 -9.56 8.66
N LEU A 5 49.92 -10.32 9.14
CA LEU A 5 48.69 -10.59 8.41
C LEU A 5 47.85 -9.33 8.39
N CYS A 6 47.72 -8.74 7.23
CA CYS A 6 46.78 -7.66 7.00
C CYS A 6 45.37 -8.25 6.73
N PHE A 7 44.51 -8.26 7.73
CA PHE A 7 43.08 -8.55 7.56
C PHE A 7 42.42 -7.37 6.86
N LEU A 8 42.02 -7.58 5.63
CA LEU A 8 41.10 -6.68 4.91
C LEU A 8 39.72 -6.80 5.57
N LEU A 9 39.42 -5.94 6.54
CA LEU A 9 38.06 -5.66 6.95
C LEU A 9 37.39 -4.89 5.79
N SER A 10 36.60 -5.59 5.01
CA SER A 10 35.60 -4.97 4.16
C SER A 10 34.63 -4.22 5.07
N CYS A 11 34.71 -2.88 5.09
CA CYS A 11 33.68 -2.03 5.66
C CYS A 11 32.39 -2.22 4.87
N ILE A 12 31.57 -3.13 5.32
CA ILE A 12 30.15 -3.15 4.96
C ILE A 12 29.57 -1.90 5.62
N VAL A 13 29.42 -0.84 4.85
CA VAL A 13 28.60 0.30 5.25
C VAL A 13 27.17 -0.21 5.25
N GLU A 14 26.75 -0.79 6.37
CA GLU A 14 25.34 -0.96 6.66
C GLU A 14 24.73 0.43 6.67
N HIS A 15 24.02 0.77 5.62
CA HIS A 15 23.08 1.87 5.66
C HIS A 15 22.00 1.45 6.67
N ASN A 16 22.26 1.72 7.93
CA ASN A 16 21.24 1.74 8.97
C ASN A 16 20.21 2.78 8.58
N PHE A 17 19.27 2.38 7.75
CA PHE A 17 18.04 3.12 7.57
C PHE A 17 17.35 3.08 8.94
N SER A 18 17.46 4.17 9.67
CA SER A 18 16.89 4.32 11.00
C SER A 18 15.39 4.05 10.92
N TYR A 19 14.99 2.85 11.33
CA TYR A 19 13.58 2.44 11.43
C TYR A 19 12.80 3.23 12.49
N GLU A 20 13.46 4.13 13.20
CA GLU A 20 12.89 4.88 14.32
C GLU A 20 11.90 5.99 13.93
N ASN A 21 11.73 6.30 12.65
CA ASN A 21 10.97 7.48 12.21
C ASN A 21 9.59 7.20 11.60
N TYR A 22 9.10 5.95 11.55
CA TYR A 22 7.77 5.67 11.02
C TYR A 22 7.03 4.59 11.80
N TYR A 23 5.71 4.74 11.84
CA TYR A 23 4.77 3.83 12.45
C TYR A 23 4.14 2.93 11.39
N VAL A 24 4.05 1.63 11.65
CA VAL A 24 3.36 0.68 10.78
C VAL A 24 1.94 0.50 11.30
N ASN A 25 0.97 1.03 10.58
CA ASN A 25 -0.44 0.80 10.91
C ASN A 25 -0.94 -0.45 10.15
N GLN A 26 -1.15 -1.54 10.89
CA GLN A 26 -1.72 -2.78 10.36
C GLN A 26 -3.22 -2.93 10.68
N ASN A 27 -3.71 -2.19 11.68
CA ASN A 27 -5.09 -2.23 12.14
C ASN A 27 -5.81 -0.99 11.66
N LEU A 28 -6.40 -1.08 10.46
CA LEU A 28 -7.27 -0.03 9.96
C LEU A 28 -8.57 -0.05 10.75
N GLU A 29 -8.78 0.98 11.54
CA GLU A 29 -9.98 1.12 12.36
C GLU A 29 -11.26 1.12 11.49
N THR A 30 -12.35 0.64 12.07
CA THR A 30 -13.66 0.60 11.40
C THR A 30 -14.59 1.65 11.99
N PHE A 31 -15.15 2.49 11.15
CA PHE A 31 -16.13 3.51 11.55
C PHE A 31 -17.50 3.22 10.93
N MET A 32 -18.52 3.20 11.77
CA MET A 32 -19.91 2.88 11.38
C MET A 32 -20.83 4.09 11.35
N VAL A 33 -20.42 5.19 11.98
CA VAL A 33 -21.28 6.40 12.16
C VAL A 33 -20.51 7.63 11.72
N GLY A 34 -21.18 8.53 11.01
CA GLY A 34 -20.63 9.81 10.59
C GLY A 34 -20.06 9.78 9.17
N LYS A 35 -18.87 10.35 8.98
CA LYS A 35 -18.17 10.43 7.69
C LYS A 35 -17.01 9.45 7.64
N PRO A 36 -16.61 8.98 6.43
CA PRO A 36 -15.34 8.26 6.27
C PRO A 36 -14.19 9.05 6.90
N ARG A 37 -13.24 8.34 7.52
CA ARG A 37 -12.09 8.96 8.17
C ARG A 37 -10.81 8.63 7.43
N LYS A 38 -9.93 9.61 7.36
CA LYS A 38 -8.59 9.49 6.79
C LYS A 38 -7.57 9.68 7.90
N GLY A 39 -6.65 8.72 8.05
CA GLY A 39 -5.66 8.72 9.13
C GLY A 39 -4.32 9.32 8.73
N ALA A 40 -4.04 9.41 7.43
CA ALA A 40 -2.76 9.86 6.89
C ALA A 40 -2.92 10.37 5.46
N ASP A 41 -1.96 11.16 4.98
CA ASP A 41 -1.92 11.68 3.61
C ASP A 41 -0.54 11.51 2.97
N TRP A 42 -0.51 11.48 1.63
CA TRP A 42 0.72 11.61 0.87
C TRP A 42 1.09 13.08 0.72
N ALA A 43 2.36 13.41 0.97
CA ALA A 43 2.87 14.76 0.69
C ALA A 43 2.95 15.06 -0.82
N GLU A 44 3.27 14.02 -1.60
CA GLU A 44 3.36 14.06 -3.06
C GLU A 44 2.63 12.86 -3.68
N PRO A 45 2.15 12.94 -4.93
CA PRO A 45 1.50 11.84 -5.60
C PRO A 45 2.38 10.58 -5.64
N PRO A 46 1.95 9.44 -5.05
CA PRO A 46 2.76 8.24 -5.01
C PRO A 46 2.89 7.58 -6.38
N ARG A 47 4.07 7.04 -6.68
CA ARG A 47 4.26 6.11 -7.79
C ARG A 47 3.62 4.76 -7.46
N VAL A 48 3.25 3.99 -8.46
CA VAL A 48 2.69 2.66 -8.28
C VAL A 48 3.59 1.62 -8.95
N ARG A 49 4.06 0.65 -8.18
CA ARG A 49 4.87 -0.45 -8.69
C ARG A 49 4.16 -1.79 -8.44
N ILE A 50 4.08 -2.61 -9.47
CA ILE A 50 3.34 -3.88 -9.47
C ILE A 50 4.34 -5.01 -9.63
N CYS A 51 4.39 -5.94 -8.67
CA CYS A 51 5.13 -7.19 -8.84
C CYS A 51 4.39 -8.12 -9.80
N VAL A 52 5.07 -8.64 -10.81
CA VAL A 52 4.47 -9.49 -11.88
C VAL A 52 3.76 -10.70 -11.30
N ASP A 53 4.31 -11.28 -10.24
CA ASP A 53 3.78 -12.48 -9.58
C ASP A 53 2.37 -12.29 -8.98
N THR A 54 1.91 -11.05 -8.84
CA THR A 54 0.54 -10.75 -8.37
C THR A 54 -0.52 -10.98 -9.44
N GLU A 55 -0.12 -11.12 -10.71
CA GLU A 55 -1.01 -11.15 -11.88
C GLU A 55 -1.89 -9.89 -12.06
N VAL A 56 -1.60 -8.82 -11.33
CA VAL A 56 -2.24 -7.52 -11.55
C VAL A 56 -1.60 -6.87 -12.76
N SER A 57 -2.37 -6.74 -13.85
CA SER A 57 -1.89 -6.03 -15.04
C SER A 57 -1.87 -4.51 -14.82
N ALA A 58 -0.97 -3.80 -15.55
CA ALA A 58 -0.94 -2.34 -15.54
C ALA A 58 -2.30 -1.74 -15.95
N PHE A 59 -3.01 -2.34 -16.91
CA PHE A 59 -4.36 -1.91 -17.30
C PHE A 59 -5.38 -2.06 -16.16
N ARG A 60 -5.33 -3.17 -15.40
CA ARG A 60 -6.22 -3.36 -14.25
C ARG A 60 -5.92 -2.33 -13.15
N MET A 61 -4.65 -2.03 -12.93
CA MET A 61 -4.24 -1.00 -11.98
C MET A 61 -4.70 0.39 -12.42
N GLU A 62 -4.47 0.76 -13.69
CA GLU A 62 -4.91 2.06 -14.22
C GLU A 62 -6.42 2.28 -14.01
N ARG A 63 -7.26 1.27 -14.26
CA ARG A 63 -8.69 1.35 -13.99
C ARG A 63 -9.01 1.58 -12.51
N ALA A 64 -8.26 0.94 -11.62
CA ALA A 64 -8.44 1.13 -10.19
C ALA A 64 -8.01 2.54 -9.73
N LEU A 65 -6.89 3.04 -10.27
CA LEU A 65 -6.44 4.41 -10.00
C LEU A 65 -7.40 5.44 -10.59
N GLN A 66 -8.00 5.19 -11.76
CA GLN A 66 -8.97 6.09 -12.37
C GLN A 66 -10.19 6.33 -11.48
N TYR A 67 -10.63 5.31 -10.73
CA TYR A 67 -11.68 5.48 -9.72
C TYR A 67 -11.33 6.58 -8.71
N TRP A 68 -10.07 6.62 -8.23
CA TRP A 68 -9.61 7.61 -7.26
C TRP A 68 -9.24 8.96 -7.91
N LYS A 69 -8.76 8.96 -9.15
CA LYS A 69 -8.50 10.19 -9.92
C LYS A 69 -9.77 11.04 -10.08
N ILE A 70 -10.91 10.40 -10.31
CA ILE A 70 -12.23 11.10 -10.38
C ILE A 70 -12.58 11.76 -9.03
N LEU A 71 -12.06 11.27 -7.91
CA LEU A 71 -12.25 11.83 -6.57
C LEU A 71 -11.19 12.89 -6.22
N GLY A 72 -10.34 13.29 -7.17
CA GLY A 72 -9.33 14.35 -7.03
C GLY A 72 -7.95 13.85 -6.59
N TYR A 73 -7.69 12.55 -6.55
CA TYR A 73 -6.37 12.01 -6.21
C TYR A 73 -5.46 11.94 -7.42
N ASP A 74 -4.18 12.27 -7.20
CA ASP A 74 -3.13 12.16 -8.22
C ASP A 74 -2.20 10.99 -7.90
N PHE A 75 -1.66 10.40 -8.96
CA PHE A 75 -0.67 9.32 -8.89
C PHE A 75 0.45 9.59 -9.87
N GLY A 76 1.65 9.20 -9.50
CA GLY A 76 2.80 9.20 -10.39
C GLY A 76 2.75 8.05 -11.39
N THR A 77 3.91 7.64 -11.88
CA THR A 77 4.05 6.58 -12.88
C THR A 77 3.62 5.20 -12.34
N ILE A 78 3.07 4.38 -13.23
CA ILE A 78 2.84 2.96 -12.99
C ILE A 78 3.99 2.20 -13.65
N SER A 79 4.58 1.25 -12.91
CA SER A 79 5.61 0.34 -13.42
C SER A 79 5.34 -1.09 -12.97
N THR A 80 5.83 -2.05 -13.75
CA THR A 80 5.86 -3.48 -13.39
C THR A 80 7.28 -3.88 -13.09
N ASP A 81 7.47 -4.78 -12.13
CA ASP A 81 8.78 -5.26 -11.70
C ASP A 81 8.75 -6.79 -11.54
N ALA A 82 9.68 -7.46 -12.22
CA ALA A 82 9.89 -8.91 -12.14
C ALA A 82 11.08 -9.28 -11.24
N SER A 83 11.69 -8.28 -10.60
CA SER A 83 12.85 -8.49 -9.74
C SER A 83 12.49 -9.35 -8.52
N PRO A 84 13.38 -10.25 -8.08
CA PRO A 84 13.25 -10.94 -6.79
C PRO A 84 13.11 -9.99 -5.60
N LEU A 85 13.57 -8.74 -5.74
CA LEU A 85 13.46 -7.69 -4.72
C LEU A 85 12.14 -6.91 -4.79
N CYS A 86 11.21 -7.32 -5.65
CA CYS A 86 9.92 -6.63 -5.81
C CYS A 86 9.11 -6.54 -4.51
N MET A 87 9.36 -7.39 -3.52
CA MET A 87 8.67 -7.34 -2.22
C MET A 87 9.07 -6.13 -1.34
N ASN A 88 10.15 -5.42 -1.68
CA ASN A 88 10.64 -4.29 -0.90
C ASN A 88 10.07 -2.96 -1.42
N SER A 89 9.21 -2.31 -0.62
CA SER A 89 8.67 -0.99 -0.97
C SER A 89 9.68 0.13 -0.69
N ARG A 90 9.71 1.13 -1.58
CA ARG A 90 10.56 2.31 -1.50
C ARG A 90 9.74 3.53 -1.04
N PRO A 91 10.37 4.57 -0.47
CA PRO A 91 9.68 5.82 -0.21
C PRO A 91 9.03 6.42 -1.47
N GLY A 92 7.86 7.03 -1.31
CA GLY A 92 7.11 7.66 -2.41
C GLY A 92 6.40 6.66 -3.33
N GLU A 93 6.19 5.40 -2.90
CA GLU A 93 5.49 4.43 -3.74
C GLU A 93 4.41 3.61 -3.01
N ILE A 94 3.43 3.19 -3.77
CA ILE A 94 2.51 2.10 -3.46
C ILE A 94 3.04 0.85 -4.18
N LEU A 95 3.47 -0.15 -3.42
CA LEU A 95 3.91 -1.43 -3.95
C LEU A 95 2.76 -2.43 -3.90
N VAL A 96 2.45 -3.06 -5.03
CA VAL A 96 1.50 -4.19 -5.10
C VAL A 96 2.31 -5.49 -5.20
N THR A 97 2.17 -6.36 -4.21
CA THR A 97 3.02 -7.55 -4.05
C THR A 97 2.23 -8.75 -3.54
N LEU A 98 2.84 -9.93 -3.58
CA LEU A 98 2.30 -11.12 -2.94
C LEU A 98 2.25 -10.97 -1.41
N PRO A 99 1.32 -11.64 -0.74
CA PRO A 99 1.30 -11.70 0.71
C PRO A 99 2.58 -12.27 1.31
N GLU A 100 3.01 -11.69 2.41
CA GLU A 100 4.10 -12.23 3.23
C GLU A 100 3.66 -13.53 3.94
N PRO A 101 4.60 -14.42 4.32
CA PRO A 101 4.28 -15.59 5.14
C PRO A 101 3.50 -15.20 6.40
N GLY A 102 2.44 -15.92 6.72
CA GLY A 102 1.55 -15.60 7.85
C GLY A 102 0.41 -14.64 7.51
N PHE A 103 0.25 -14.24 6.26
CA PHE A 103 -0.93 -13.51 5.80
C PHE A 103 -2.20 -14.34 6.09
N GLY A 104 -3.12 -13.75 6.87
CA GLY A 104 -4.29 -14.45 7.40
C GLY A 104 -5.18 -15.06 6.33
N GLY A 105 -5.57 -16.32 6.53
CA GLY A 105 -6.52 -17.01 5.66
C GLY A 105 -7.86 -16.27 5.62
N GLY A 106 -8.44 -16.15 4.44
CA GLY A 106 -9.77 -15.54 4.25
C GLY A 106 -9.77 -14.09 3.77
N GLN A 107 -8.67 -13.35 3.88
CA GLN A 107 -8.56 -12.01 3.30
C GLN A 107 -8.31 -12.09 1.78
N MET A 108 -8.99 -11.23 1.02
CA MET A 108 -8.78 -11.14 -0.42
C MET A 108 -7.52 -10.36 -0.76
N ALA A 109 -7.28 -9.31 -0.01
CA ALA A 109 -6.10 -8.46 -0.06
C ALA A 109 -5.95 -7.71 1.27
N SER A 110 -4.87 -7.00 1.48
CA SER A 110 -4.70 -6.07 2.59
C SER A 110 -3.68 -5.00 2.27
N THR A 111 -3.76 -3.88 2.97
CA THR A 111 -2.82 -2.76 2.81
C THR A 111 -2.10 -2.47 4.11
N ARG A 112 -0.78 -2.27 4.01
CA ARG A 112 0.06 -1.81 5.11
C ARG A 112 0.60 -0.42 4.78
N LEU A 113 0.34 0.55 5.67
CA LEU A 113 0.86 1.90 5.58
C LEU A 113 2.09 2.07 6.46
N TYR A 114 3.03 2.88 5.98
CA TYR A 114 4.19 3.35 6.71
C TYR A 114 4.13 4.87 6.75
N THR A 115 3.91 5.45 7.92
CA THR A 115 3.69 6.88 8.10
C THR A 115 4.77 7.51 8.95
N HIS A 116 5.08 8.76 8.68
CA HIS A 116 6.00 9.53 9.50
C HIS A 116 5.38 9.86 10.85
N ILE A 117 6.10 9.64 11.95
CA ILE A 117 5.58 9.78 13.31
C ILE A 117 5.06 11.19 13.59
N LYS A 118 5.79 12.23 13.17
CA LYS A 118 5.50 13.62 13.54
C LYS A 118 4.34 14.23 12.74
N ASN A 119 4.30 14.04 11.43
CA ASN A 119 3.36 14.75 10.55
C ASN A 119 2.29 13.87 9.92
N LYS A 120 2.28 12.56 10.25
CA LYS A 120 1.33 11.58 9.70
C LYS A 120 1.39 11.39 8.18
N ASN A 121 2.39 11.96 7.48
CA ASN A 121 2.54 11.74 6.06
C ASN A 121 2.84 10.27 5.75
N ILE A 122 2.20 9.74 4.72
CA ILE A 122 2.49 8.40 4.22
C ILE A 122 3.85 8.44 3.51
N ILE A 123 4.77 7.59 3.95
CA ILE A 123 6.10 7.44 3.35
C ILE A 123 6.07 6.43 2.21
N LYS A 124 5.37 5.32 2.43
CA LYS A 124 5.18 4.23 1.48
C LYS A 124 3.99 3.37 1.88
N ALA A 125 3.47 2.60 0.92
CA ALA A 125 2.42 1.62 1.17
C ALA A 125 2.75 0.29 0.51
N LYS A 126 2.24 -0.81 1.08
CA LYS A 126 2.23 -2.13 0.45
C LYS A 126 0.80 -2.62 0.35
N ILE A 127 0.39 -3.04 -0.83
CA ILE A 127 -0.85 -3.76 -1.07
C ILE A 127 -0.50 -5.23 -1.31
N PHE A 128 -0.94 -6.10 -0.42
CA PHE A 128 -0.79 -7.54 -0.53
C PHE A 128 -2.02 -8.13 -1.22
N ILE A 129 -1.81 -8.82 -2.33
CA ILE A 129 -2.91 -9.42 -3.09
C ILE A 129 -2.53 -10.80 -3.61
N MET A 130 -3.46 -11.75 -3.47
CA MET A 130 -3.32 -13.07 -4.09
C MET A 130 -3.70 -13.02 -5.57
N PRO A 131 -3.00 -13.72 -6.48
CA PRO A 131 -3.30 -13.74 -7.91
C PRO A 131 -4.77 -14.03 -8.23
N LYS A 132 -5.39 -14.99 -7.54
CA LYS A 132 -6.82 -15.32 -7.67
C LYS A 132 -7.78 -14.14 -7.42
N ASN A 133 -7.31 -13.07 -6.76
CA ASN A 133 -8.09 -11.89 -6.44
C ASN A 133 -7.73 -10.67 -7.31
N ALA A 134 -6.66 -10.74 -8.10
CA ALA A 134 -6.17 -9.65 -8.93
C ALA A 134 -7.22 -9.04 -9.86
N ARG A 135 -8.12 -9.89 -10.38
CA ARG A 135 -9.19 -9.50 -11.31
C ARG A 135 -10.54 -9.22 -10.63
N LYS A 136 -10.67 -9.49 -9.33
CA LYS A 136 -11.93 -9.24 -8.63
C LYS A 136 -12.26 -7.75 -8.61
N SER A 137 -13.51 -7.44 -8.94
CA SER A 137 -14.03 -6.07 -8.88
C SER A 137 -13.88 -5.49 -7.48
N ARG A 138 -13.56 -4.22 -7.39
CA ARG A 138 -13.46 -3.42 -6.17
C ARG A 138 -12.30 -3.75 -5.22
N VAL A 139 -11.62 -4.90 -5.37
CA VAL A 139 -10.54 -5.28 -4.44
C VAL A 139 -9.39 -4.26 -4.51
N LEU A 140 -8.86 -3.99 -5.70
CA LEU A 140 -7.78 -3.01 -5.85
C LEU A 140 -8.24 -1.59 -5.51
N GLU A 141 -9.44 -1.20 -5.90
CA GLU A 141 -10.01 0.12 -5.58
C GLU A 141 -10.10 0.33 -4.07
N HIS A 142 -10.54 -0.69 -3.32
CA HIS A 142 -10.59 -0.69 -1.86
C HIS A 142 -9.20 -0.57 -1.24
N GLU A 143 -8.26 -1.40 -1.67
CA GLU A 143 -6.89 -1.40 -1.14
C GLU A 143 -6.14 -0.10 -1.46
N ILE A 144 -6.37 0.50 -2.63
CA ILE A 144 -5.85 1.84 -2.95
C ILE A 144 -6.43 2.88 -1.99
N GLY A 145 -7.70 2.76 -1.62
CA GLY A 145 -8.30 3.62 -0.58
C GLY A 145 -7.51 3.57 0.73
N HIS A 146 -7.17 2.37 1.18
CA HIS A 146 -6.30 2.21 2.34
C HIS A 146 -4.89 2.79 2.09
N ALA A 147 -4.32 2.55 0.91
CA ALA A 147 -3.02 3.12 0.54
C ALA A 147 -3.05 4.66 0.48
N LEU A 148 -4.20 5.28 0.29
CA LEU A 148 -4.43 6.72 0.37
C LEU A 148 -4.72 7.22 1.80
N GLY A 149 -4.76 6.32 2.80
CA GLY A 149 -4.95 6.65 4.20
C GLY A 149 -6.38 6.50 4.71
N TRP A 150 -7.32 6.04 3.91
CA TRP A 150 -8.71 5.84 4.32
C TRP A 150 -8.86 4.60 5.20
N HIS A 151 -9.65 4.72 6.27
CA HIS A 151 -10.08 3.61 7.12
C HIS A 151 -11.31 2.92 6.55
N HIS A 152 -11.64 1.74 7.09
CA HIS A 152 -12.92 1.11 6.80
C HIS A 152 -14.09 2.01 7.19
N TYR A 153 -15.12 2.02 6.34
CA TYR A 153 -16.37 2.70 6.58
C TYR A 153 -17.54 1.79 6.19
N ASN A 154 -18.21 1.21 7.18
CA ASN A 154 -19.16 0.10 6.99
C ASN A 154 -20.58 0.57 6.58
N GLN A 155 -20.66 1.60 5.75
CA GLN A 155 -21.92 1.92 5.07
C GLN A 155 -22.13 0.94 3.90
N LYS A 156 -23.32 0.35 3.82
CA LYS A 156 -23.69 -0.58 2.75
C LYS A 156 -23.44 0.03 1.36
N PHE A 157 -22.89 -0.75 0.46
CA PHE A 157 -22.46 -0.36 -0.89
C PHE A 157 -21.30 0.64 -0.96
N HIS A 158 -20.69 1.01 0.16
CA HIS A 158 -19.53 1.88 0.15
C HIS A 158 -18.26 1.14 -0.25
N ILE A 159 -17.34 1.80 -1.01
CA ILE A 159 -16.10 1.16 -1.47
C ILE A 159 -15.19 0.74 -0.31
N MET A 160 -15.16 1.51 0.79
CA MET A 160 -14.35 1.21 1.98
C MET A 160 -15.05 0.29 2.98
N HIS A 161 -16.09 -0.45 2.59
CA HIS A 161 -16.73 -1.40 3.48
C HIS A 161 -15.81 -2.60 3.78
N SER A 162 -15.63 -2.95 5.06
CA SER A 162 -14.73 -4.05 5.48
C SER A 162 -15.18 -5.43 4.97
N ASN A 163 -16.48 -5.63 4.80
CA ASN A 163 -17.04 -6.86 4.20
C ASN A 163 -17.27 -6.63 2.70
N TRP A 164 -16.51 -7.33 1.86
CA TRP A 164 -16.59 -7.21 0.40
C TRP A 164 -17.99 -7.47 -0.16
N MET A 165 -18.77 -8.40 0.43
CA MET A 165 -20.12 -8.72 -0.02
C MET A 165 -21.11 -7.57 0.20
N LEU A 166 -20.91 -6.77 1.23
CA LEU A 166 -21.77 -5.62 1.58
C LEU A 166 -21.25 -4.30 0.99
N GLY A 167 -20.00 -4.30 0.51
CA GLY A 167 -19.41 -3.15 -0.16
C GLY A 167 -19.96 -2.92 -1.57
N GLY A 168 -19.60 -1.78 -2.16
CA GLY A 168 -20.01 -1.38 -3.50
C GLY A 168 -19.05 -0.37 -4.11
N HIS A 169 -19.55 0.45 -5.02
CA HIS A 169 -18.78 1.51 -5.68
C HIS A 169 -19.12 2.91 -5.16
N ASN A 170 -19.91 3.02 -4.09
CA ASN A 170 -20.19 4.32 -3.48
C ASN A 170 -18.94 4.90 -2.84
N SER A 171 -18.59 6.13 -3.20
CA SER A 171 -17.41 6.87 -2.75
C SER A 171 -17.76 8.12 -1.92
N HIS A 172 -18.99 8.19 -1.41
CA HIS A 172 -19.44 9.37 -0.66
C HIS A 172 -18.49 9.70 0.50
N GLY A 173 -18.01 10.94 0.52
CA GLY A 173 -17.12 11.44 1.56
C GLY A 173 -15.62 11.10 1.36
N LEU A 174 -15.20 10.51 0.22
CA LEU A 174 -13.81 10.15 -0.08
C LEU A 174 -13.07 11.15 -0.98
N TYR A 175 -13.61 12.34 -1.20
CA TYR A 175 -12.99 13.35 -2.05
C TYR A 175 -11.68 13.85 -1.41
N LYS A 176 -10.69 14.11 -2.26
CA LYS A 176 -9.48 14.84 -1.85
C LYS A 176 -9.88 16.29 -1.59
N ASN A 177 -9.60 16.80 -0.39
CA ASN A 177 -9.78 18.19 -0.01
C ASN A 177 -8.67 19.06 -0.56
#